data_0a609c95a9b28028ba2cc1fa6030f9c2
#
_entry.id   0a609c95a9b28028ba2cc1fa6030f9c2
#
_cell.length_a   1.000
_cell.length_b   1.000
_cell.length_c   1.000
_cell.angle_alpha   90.00
_cell.angle_beta   90.00
_cell.angle_gamma   90.00
#
_symmetry.space_group_name_H-M   'P 1'
#
loop_
_entity.id
_entity.type
_entity.pdbx_description
1 polymer ?
#
loop_
_entity_poly.entity_id
_entity_poly.type
_entity_poly.pdbx_seq_one_letter_code
_entity_poly.pdbx_strand_id
1 'polypeptide(L)'
;MSLEFNRRSFLKYSAAAAVAVAGSSLLVGCGEDEYQKTGKIGSTLKLMGTFKMYDNPAPKFTPDAGSSGTGTFECKLSIKCTTKKVPLCVSAGYFQLTVIRGDDKKNYADSGYVTVVDPNFRLTEDDGEQDFTIKVKNVNLVAGDKAEFIYFPRIQASSGNSGYTRAFCTWKMTAKKDDNTGKITLV
;
A
#
# COMPACT_ATOMS: atom_id res chain seq x y z
N MET A 1 -24.61 -32.79 -11.14
CA MET A 1 -24.67 -31.56 -11.93
C MET A 1 -23.38 -30.79 -11.62
N SER A 2 -22.42 -30.82 -12.56
CA SER A 2 -21.16 -30.07 -12.44
C SER A 2 -21.36 -28.70 -13.06
N LEU A 3 -21.17 -27.65 -12.27
CA LEU A 3 -21.16 -26.28 -12.76
C LEU A 3 -19.80 -26.02 -13.42
N GLU A 4 -19.75 -26.08 -14.74
CA GLU A 4 -18.58 -25.62 -15.49
C GLU A 4 -18.51 -24.09 -15.43
N PHE A 5 -17.58 -23.57 -14.65
CA PHE A 5 -17.25 -22.16 -14.64
C PHE A 5 -16.43 -21.80 -15.89
N ASN A 6 -17.10 -21.22 -16.88
CA ASN A 6 -16.48 -20.81 -18.12
C ASN A 6 -15.70 -19.49 -17.93
N ARG A 7 -14.42 -19.46 -18.33
CA ARG A 7 -13.51 -18.30 -18.25
C ARG A 7 -14.07 -17.00 -18.87
N ARG A 8 -15.04 -17.10 -19.78
CA ARG A 8 -15.74 -15.94 -20.36
C ARG A 8 -16.71 -15.26 -19.41
N SER A 9 -17.24 -15.96 -18.42
CA SER A 9 -18.14 -15.39 -17.42
C SER A 9 -17.38 -14.54 -16.39
N PHE A 10 -16.14 -14.91 -16.08
CA PHE A 10 -15.28 -14.16 -15.15
C PHE A 10 -14.94 -12.75 -15.69
N LEU A 11 -14.69 -12.62 -16.99
CA LEU A 11 -14.38 -11.33 -17.62
C LEU A 11 -15.59 -10.39 -17.72
N LYS A 12 -16.82 -10.90 -17.71
CA LYS A 12 -18.04 -10.07 -17.73
C LYS A 12 -18.37 -9.48 -16.36
N TYR A 13 -17.96 -10.11 -15.27
CA TYR A 13 -18.19 -9.61 -13.91
C TYR A 13 -17.08 -8.69 -13.39
N SER A 14 -15.87 -8.74 -13.97
CA SER A 14 -14.79 -7.83 -13.62
C SER A 14 -14.89 -6.43 -14.25
N ALA A 15 -15.75 -6.25 -15.27
CA ALA A 15 -15.95 -4.94 -15.93
C ALA A 15 -17.04 -4.07 -15.28
N ALA A 16 -17.82 -4.61 -14.33
CA ALA A 16 -18.95 -3.88 -13.71
C ALA A 16 -18.61 -3.22 -12.36
N ALA A 17 -17.38 -3.34 -11.87
CA ALA A 17 -16.97 -2.76 -10.57
C ALA A 17 -16.27 -1.40 -10.67
N ALA A 18 -16.37 -0.70 -11.80
CA ALA A 18 -15.66 0.56 -12.04
C ALA A 18 -16.57 1.78 -12.14
N VAL A 19 -17.68 1.87 -11.39
CA VAL A 19 -18.47 3.10 -11.32
C VAL A 19 -18.95 3.35 -9.91
N ALA A 20 -18.70 4.59 -9.46
CA ALA A 20 -19.27 5.26 -8.29
C ALA A 20 -18.51 5.14 -6.96
N VAL A 21 -17.52 6.03 -6.76
CA VAL A 21 -17.27 6.59 -5.43
C VAL A 21 -17.21 8.11 -5.55
N ALA A 22 -18.37 8.72 -5.69
CA ALA A 22 -18.60 10.07 -5.27
C ALA A 22 -19.62 9.99 -4.12
N GLY A 23 -19.18 10.29 -2.89
CA GLY A 23 -20.05 10.62 -1.76
C GLY A 23 -20.81 9.46 -1.14
N SER A 24 -20.30 9.00 -0.05
CA SER A 24 -21.02 8.71 1.20
C SER A 24 -20.29 7.64 2.02
N SER A 25 -19.94 8.00 3.22
CA SER A 25 -19.73 7.10 4.35
C SER A 25 -20.99 6.23 4.51
N LEU A 26 -20.86 4.93 4.37
CA LEU A 26 -21.72 3.84 4.83
C LEU A 26 -21.87 2.76 3.76
N LEU A 27 -20.84 1.96 3.56
CA LEU A 27 -20.98 0.55 3.17
C LEU A 27 -19.99 -0.26 4.01
N VAL A 28 -20.36 -0.43 5.26
CA VAL A 28 -19.89 -1.55 6.09
C VAL A 28 -20.64 -2.77 5.57
N GLY A 29 -19.90 -3.72 5.02
CA GLY A 29 -20.41 -5.06 4.84
C GLY A 29 -20.50 -5.54 3.40
N CYS A 30 -19.36 -5.96 2.83
CA CYS A 30 -19.27 -7.11 1.94
C CYS A 30 -17.79 -7.53 1.90
N GLY A 31 -17.45 -8.61 2.66
CA GLY A 31 -16.27 -9.42 2.43
C GLY A 31 -14.96 -8.66 2.23
N GLU A 32 -14.46 -7.95 3.25
CA GLU A 32 -13.03 -7.65 3.26
C GLU A 32 -12.31 -8.99 3.18
N ASP A 33 -11.56 -9.19 2.11
CA ASP A 33 -10.74 -10.37 1.96
C ASP A 33 -9.91 -10.52 3.24
N GLU A 34 -9.94 -11.69 3.85
CA GLU A 34 -9.29 -11.97 5.14
C GLU A 34 -7.81 -11.55 5.11
N TYR A 35 -7.21 -11.52 3.92
CA TYR A 35 -5.80 -11.24 3.68
C TYR A 35 -5.51 -9.83 3.13
N GLN A 36 -6.52 -8.99 2.95
CA GLN A 36 -6.36 -7.64 2.38
C GLN A 36 -7.06 -6.61 3.25
N LYS A 37 -6.33 -5.56 3.62
CA LYS A 37 -6.87 -4.44 4.39
C LYS A 37 -6.54 -3.12 3.70
N THR A 38 -7.53 -2.24 3.62
CA THR A 38 -7.39 -0.94 2.97
C THR A 38 -7.79 0.18 3.90
N GLY A 39 -7.05 1.28 3.88
CA GLY A 39 -7.35 2.48 4.65
C GLY A 39 -6.83 3.75 4.01
N LYS A 40 -6.98 4.86 4.72
CA LYS A 40 -6.45 6.19 4.36
C LYS A 40 -5.22 6.49 5.23
N ILE A 41 -4.53 7.59 4.95
CA ILE A 41 -3.51 8.15 5.83
C ILE A 41 -4.08 8.28 7.26
N GLY A 42 -3.31 7.93 8.26
CA GLY A 42 -3.75 7.91 9.67
C GLY A 42 -4.51 6.65 10.09
N SER A 43 -4.99 5.84 9.13
CA SER A 43 -5.73 4.62 9.46
C SER A 43 -4.81 3.55 10.04
N THR A 44 -5.32 2.84 11.04
CA THR A 44 -4.72 1.63 11.60
C THR A 44 -5.36 0.41 10.96
N LEU A 45 -4.55 -0.42 10.31
CA LEU A 45 -4.98 -1.66 9.66
C LEU A 45 -4.56 -2.85 10.50
N LYS A 46 -5.47 -3.82 10.68
CA LYS A 46 -5.22 -5.04 11.46
C LYS A 46 -5.26 -6.25 10.52
N LEU A 47 -4.16 -7.00 10.47
CA LEU A 47 -4.06 -8.20 9.67
C LEU A 47 -3.36 -9.31 10.50
N MET A 48 -2.06 -9.52 10.34
CA MET A 48 -1.24 -10.38 11.21
C MET A 48 -0.50 -9.57 12.27
N GLY A 49 -0.81 -8.31 12.35
CA GLY A 49 -0.25 -7.31 13.21
C GLY A 49 -1.13 -6.06 13.17
N THR A 50 -0.63 -5.00 13.74
CA THR A 50 -1.24 -3.68 13.68
C THR A 50 -0.30 -2.77 12.91
N PHE A 51 -0.82 -2.10 11.88
CA PHE A 51 -0.05 -1.26 10.97
C PHE A 51 -0.72 0.10 10.86
N LYS A 52 -0.01 1.16 11.17
CA LYS A 52 -0.52 2.53 11.08
C LYS A 52 0.42 3.36 10.21
N MET A 53 -0.12 3.97 9.15
CA MET A 53 0.56 5.06 8.47
C MET A 53 0.30 6.35 9.24
N TYR A 54 1.37 7.07 9.61
CA TYR A 54 1.22 8.32 10.34
C TYR A 54 0.59 9.40 9.45
N ASP A 55 -0.28 10.20 10.05
CA ASP A 55 -0.83 11.44 9.50
C ASP A 55 -0.10 12.68 10.01
N ASN A 56 0.71 12.52 11.09
CA ASN A 56 1.59 13.54 11.62
C ASN A 56 2.92 12.90 12.08
N PRO A 57 4.03 13.06 11.33
CA PRO A 57 4.08 13.70 10.02
C PRO A 57 3.36 12.90 8.93
N ALA A 58 2.61 13.61 8.09
CA ALA A 58 1.96 13.00 6.94
C ALA A 58 2.99 12.53 5.89
N PRO A 59 2.63 11.55 5.04
CA PRO A 59 3.45 11.20 3.89
C PRO A 59 3.79 12.42 3.05
N LYS A 60 5.01 12.50 2.57
CA LYS A 60 5.50 13.62 1.77
C LYS A 60 6.10 13.17 0.45
N PHE A 61 6.01 14.03 -0.54
CA PHE A 61 6.71 13.91 -1.81
C PHE A 61 7.68 15.08 -1.96
N THR A 62 8.95 14.78 -2.18
CA THR A 62 10.00 15.76 -2.40
C THR A 62 10.51 15.63 -3.82
N PRO A 63 10.24 16.61 -4.70
CA PRO A 63 10.75 16.60 -6.06
C PRO A 63 12.28 16.63 -6.10
N ASP A 64 12.86 15.93 -7.07
CA ASP A 64 14.30 16.02 -7.35
C ASP A 64 14.63 17.37 -7.96
N ALA A 65 15.81 17.91 -7.67
CA ALA A 65 16.25 19.19 -8.20
C ALA A 65 16.28 19.18 -9.73
N GLY A 66 15.56 20.13 -10.36
CA GLY A 66 15.50 20.28 -11.81
C GLY A 66 14.60 19.28 -12.54
N SER A 67 13.86 18.43 -11.84
CA SER A 67 12.93 17.49 -12.45
C SER A 67 11.49 17.99 -12.41
N SER A 68 10.72 17.73 -13.47
CA SER A 68 9.28 17.97 -13.51
C SER A 68 8.53 16.70 -13.11
N GLY A 69 8.30 16.51 -11.80
CA GLY A 69 7.43 15.44 -11.32
C GLY A 69 8.13 14.17 -10.85
N THR A 70 9.45 14.02 -11.04
CA THR A 70 10.21 12.92 -10.42
C THR A 70 10.74 13.33 -9.06
N GLY A 71 10.70 12.41 -8.09
CA GLY A 71 11.14 12.71 -6.74
C GLY A 71 11.10 11.51 -5.81
N THR A 72 11.15 11.80 -4.52
CA THR A 72 11.13 10.81 -3.45
C THR A 72 9.84 10.93 -2.64
N PHE A 73 9.08 9.82 -2.58
CA PHE A 73 8.01 9.62 -1.62
C PHE A 73 8.60 9.14 -0.30
N GLU A 74 8.10 9.67 0.82
CA GLU A 74 8.50 9.24 2.16
C GLU A 74 7.26 9.13 3.06
N CYS A 75 7.15 8.03 3.79
CA CYS A 75 6.14 7.87 4.83
C CYS A 75 6.72 7.21 6.08
N LYS A 76 6.03 7.38 7.20
CA LYS A 76 6.34 6.73 8.46
C LYS A 76 5.24 5.74 8.81
N LEU A 77 5.63 4.50 9.13
CA LEU A 77 4.74 3.45 9.59
C LEU A 77 5.07 3.05 11.02
N SER A 78 4.05 2.90 11.85
CA SER A 78 4.12 2.10 13.07
C SER A 78 3.69 0.68 12.75
N ILE A 79 4.49 -0.30 13.15
CA ILE A 79 4.27 -1.72 12.90
C ILE A 79 4.38 -2.47 14.23
N LYS A 80 3.36 -3.27 14.56
CA LYS A 80 3.36 -4.17 15.72
C LYS A 80 2.99 -5.57 15.29
N CYS A 81 3.83 -6.55 15.59
CA CYS A 81 3.50 -7.97 15.42
C CYS A 81 2.53 -8.41 16.53
N THR A 82 1.48 -9.14 16.16
CA THR A 82 0.51 -9.69 17.13
C THR A 82 0.42 -11.22 17.07
N THR A 83 1.32 -11.85 16.32
CA THR A 83 1.36 -13.31 16.16
C THR A 83 2.63 -13.90 16.75
N LYS A 84 2.47 -14.87 17.66
CA LYS A 84 3.61 -15.55 18.32
C LYS A 84 4.45 -16.43 17.42
N LYS A 85 3.90 -16.92 16.33
CA LYS A 85 4.51 -18.01 15.56
C LYS A 85 5.41 -17.58 14.42
N VAL A 86 5.21 -16.40 13.86
CA VAL A 86 5.96 -15.98 12.65
C VAL A 86 6.19 -14.48 12.65
N PRO A 87 7.43 -14.03 12.56
CA PRO A 87 7.77 -12.61 12.54
C PRO A 87 7.25 -11.93 11.27
N LEU A 88 6.99 -10.62 11.38
CA LEU A 88 6.73 -9.76 10.24
C LEU A 88 8.06 -9.35 9.59
N CYS A 89 8.08 -9.29 8.27
CA CYS A 89 9.26 -8.86 7.54
C CYS A 89 9.16 -7.35 7.23
N VAL A 90 10.23 -6.63 7.54
CA VAL A 90 10.33 -5.19 7.27
C VAL A 90 11.61 -4.95 6.47
N SER A 91 11.52 -5.07 5.16
CA SER A 91 12.63 -4.78 4.24
C SER A 91 12.09 -4.24 2.92
N ALA A 92 12.96 -3.73 2.06
CA ALA A 92 12.57 -3.06 0.81
C ALA A 92 11.59 -3.88 -0.05
N GLY A 93 11.81 -5.18 -0.18
CA GLY A 93 10.97 -6.06 -1.00
C GLY A 93 9.55 -6.31 -0.48
N TYR A 94 9.23 -5.80 0.71
CA TYR A 94 7.91 -5.94 1.31
C TYR A 94 7.05 -4.68 1.20
N PHE A 95 7.56 -3.64 0.53
CA PHE A 95 6.85 -2.40 0.29
C PHE A 95 6.73 -2.10 -1.19
N GLN A 96 5.64 -1.46 -1.57
CA GLN A 96 5.37 -1.02 -2.93
C GLN A 96 4.61 0.30 -2.88
N LEU A 97 4.97 1.23 -3.76
CA LEU A 97 4.14 2.38 -4.09
C LEU A 97 3.61 2.20 -5.51
N THR A 98 2.31 2.31 -5.68
CA THR A 98 1.64 2.32 -6.99
C THR A 98 1.12 3.71 -7.25
N VAL A 99 1.51 4.32 -8.34
CA VAL A 99 0.95 5.60 -8.82
C VAL A 99 0.00 5.29 -9.97
N ILE A 100 -1.20 5.89 -9.90
CA ILE A 100 -2.30 5.68 -10.84
C ILE A 100 -2.66 7.03 -11.45
N ARG A 101 -2.54 7.13 -12.78
CA ARG A 101 -2.84 8.31 -13.58
C ARG A 101 -3.79 7.92 -14.70
N GLY A 102 -5.07 8.28 -14.58
CA GLY A 102 -6.10 7.74 -15.47
C GLY A 102 -6.14 6.21 -15.40
N ASP A 103 -5.94 5.54 -16.52
CA ASP A 103 -5.89 4.08 -16.61
C ASP A 103 -4.48 3.50 -16.43
N ASP A 104 -3.45 4.35 -16.43
CA ASP A 104 -2.06 3.92 -16.28
C ASP A 104 -1.71 3.67 -14.83
N LYS A 105 -1.00 2.54 -14.59
CA LYS A 105 -0.49 2.16 -13.27
C LYS A 105 1.01 1.92 -13.35
N LYS A 106 1.77 2.59 -12.48
CA LYS A 106 3.19 2.38 -12.33
C LYS A 106 3.53 1.94 -10.91
N ASN A 107 4.22 0.81 -10.80
CA ASN A 107 4.66 0.24 -9.54
C ASN A 107 6.12 0.58 -9.28
N TYR A 108 6.41 0.98 -8.05
CA TYR A 108 7.74 1.21 -7.52
C TYR A 108 7.92 0.26 -6.34
N ALA A 109 8.65 -0.81 -6.55
CA ALA A 109 8.85 -1.88 -5.59
C ALA A 109 10.31 -2.31 -5.58
N ASP A 110 10.69 -3.17 -4.62
CA ASP A 110 12.02 -3.75 -4.43
C ASP A 110 13.12 -2.74 -4.02
N SER A 111 14.33 -3.24 -3.89
CA SER A 111 15.49 -2.44 -3.45
C SER A 111 15.98 -1.41 -4.46
N GLY A 112 15.51 -1.45 -5.72
CA GLY A 112 15.83 -0.45 -6.73
C GLY A 112 15.13 0.89 -6.47
N TYR A 113 13.97 0.85 -5.84
CA TYR A 113 13.16 2.02 -5.54
C TYR A 113 13.00 2.26 -4.04
N VAL A 114 12.79 1.20 -3.27
CA VAL A 114 12.41 1.27 -1.86
C VAL A 114 13.64 1.20 -0.96
N THR A 115 13.69 2.09 0.02
CA THR A 115 14.66 2.09 1.10
C THR A 115 13.93 2.14 2.43
N VAL A 116 14.30 1.27 3.34
CA VAL A 116 13.86 1.26 4.74
C VAL A 116 15.05 1.65 5.60
N VAL A 117 14.86 2.52 6.59
CA VAL A 117 15.98 3.06 7.40
C VAL A 117 16.68 1.95 8.20
N ASP A 118 15.98 0.88 8.57
CA ASP A 118 16.59 -0.33 9.14
C ASP A 118 16.29 -1.54 8.23
N PRO A 119 17.19 -1.88 7.29
CA PRO A 119 16.97 -2.98 6.37
C PRO A 119 17.06 -4.34 7.09
N ASN A 120 16.21 -5.27 6.68
CA ASN A 120 16.18 -6.68 7.11
C ASN A 120 15.68 -6.94 8.54
N PHE A 121 14.88 -6.07 9.07
CA PHE A 121 14.29 -6.28 10.37
C PHE A 121 13.17 -7.33 10.32
N ARG A 122 13.20 -8.24 11.30
CA ARG A 122 12.10 -9.19 11.56
C ARG A 122 11.48 -8.82 12.88
N LEU A 123 10.25 -8.33 12.85
CA LEU A 123 9.52 -7.92 14.03
C LEU A 123 8.75 -9.10 14.61
N THR A 124 9.05 -9.45 15.83
CA THR A 124 8.34 -10.46 16.63
C THR A 124 7.31 -9.80 17.56
N GLU A 125 6.49 -10.59 18.23
CA GLU A 125 5.53 -10.07 19.23
C GLU A 125 6.27 -9.39 20.41
N ASP A 126 7.43 -9.90 20.77
CA ASP A 126 8.22 -9.42 21.90
C ASP A 126 8.89 -8.06 21.65
N ASP A 127 9.06 -7.66 20.39
CA ASP A 127 9.67 -6.37 20.02
C ASP A 127 8.73 -5.18 20.25
N GLY A 128 7.45 -5.43 20.50
CA GLY A 128 6.45 -4.38 20.70
C GLY A 128 6.12 -3.63 19.41
N GLU A 129 5.77 -2.36 19.56
CA GLU A 129 5.47 -1.46 18.44
C GLU A 129 6.74 -0.72 18.02
N GLN A 130 7.06 -0.74 16.72
CA GLN A 130 8.26 -0.12 16.16
C GLN A 130 7.90 0.81 15.01
N ASP A 131 8.66 1.90 14.89
CA ASP A 131 8.50 2.91 13.85
C ASP A 131 9.51 2.74 12.73
N PHE A 132 9.02 2.77 11.49
CA PHE A 132 9.84 2.65 10.29
C PHE A 132 9.60 3.83 9.35
N THR A 133 10.69 4.41 8.84
CA THR A 133 10.62 5.38 7.76
C THR A 133 10.92 4.68 6.45
N ILE A 134 9.97 4.75 5.52
CA ILE A 134 10.08 4.15 4.19
C ILE A 134 10.21 5.25 3.16
N LYS A 135 11.21 5.13 2.28
CA LYS A 135 11.43 6.05 1.15
C LYS A 135 11.32 5.28 -0.15
N VAL A 136 10.60 5.85 -1.10
CA VAL A 136 10.50 5.34 -2.47
C VAL A 136 11.06 6.40 -3.41
N LYS A 137 12.15 6.07 -4.10
CA LYS A 137 12.88 6.98 -5.01
C LYS A 137 12.37 6.89 -6.44
N ASN A 138 12.73 7.88 -7.24
CA ASN A 138 12.43 7.95 -8.68
C ASN A 138 10.92 7.85 -8.99
N VAL A 139 10.09 8.29 -8.04
CA VAL A 139 8.64 8.30 -8.20
C VAL A 139 8.24 9.46 -9.11
N ASN A 140 7.48 9.18 -10.16
CA ASN A 140 6.84 10.23 -10.95
C ASN A 140 5.44 10.47 -10.40
N LEU A 141 5.21 11.62 -9.76
CA LEU A 141 3.96 11.98 -9.12
C LEU A 141 3.61 13.43 -9.44
N VAL A 142 2.39 13.65 -9.92
CA VAL A 142 1.86 14.99 -10.22
C VAL A 142 0.50 15.18 -9.55
N ALA A 143 0.03 16.42 -9.47
CA ALA A 143 -1.28 16.72 -8.91
C ALA A 143 -2.39 15.99 -9.70
N GLY A 144 -3.33 15.40 -8.99
CA GLY A 144 -4.43 14.60 -9.52
C GLY A 144 -4.16 13.10 -9.55
N ASP A 145 -2.91 12.66 -9.45
CA ASP A 145 -2.58 11.24 -9.38
C ASP A 145 -3.15 10.62 -8.09
N LYS A 146 -3.58 9.37 -8.18
CA LYS A 146 -3.83 8.52 -7.01
C LYS A 146 -2.56 7.75 -6.68
N ALA A 147 -2.31 7.55 -5.40
CA ALA A 147 -1.19 6.75 -4.93
C ALA A 147 -1.69 5.70 -3.94
N GLU A 148 -1.19 4.48 -4.07
CA GLU A 148 -1.46 3.37 -3.17
C GLU A 148 -0.13 2.89 -2.60
N PHE A 149 0.06 3.07 -1.30
CA PHE A 149 1.21 2.52 -0.59
C PHE A 149 0.83 1.18 0.01
N ILE A 150 1.58 0.14 -0.33
CA ILE A 150 1.26 -1.24 0.01
C ILE A 150 2.38 -1.83 0.84
N TYR A 151 2.01 -2.47 1.95
CA TYR A 151 2.89 -3.27 2.78
C TYR A 151 2.45 -4.73 2.74
N PHE A 152 3.38 -5.62 2.45
CA PHE A 152 3.22 -7.07 2.44
C PHE A 152 3.89 -7.65 3.69
N PRO A 153 3.19 -7.76 4.84
CA PRO A 153 3.83 -8.17 6.11
C PRO A 153 4.44 -9.56 6.05
N ARG A 154 3.98 -10.37 5.09
CA ARG A 154 4.48 -11.71 4.86
C ARG A 154 4.21 -12.14 3.43
N ILE A 155 5.21 -12.77 2.81
CA ILE A 155 5.05 -13.53 1.58
C ILE A 155 5.11 -14.99 1.98
N GLN A 156 3.94 -15.64 2.07
CA GLN A 156 3.88 -17.05 2.40
C GLN A 156 3.80 -17.86 1.10
N ALA A 157 4.76 -18.77 0.91
CA ALA A 157 4.60 -19.83 -0.07
C ALA A 157 3.58 -20.83 0.49
N SER A 158 2.46 -21.04 -0.22
CA SER A 158 1.55 -22.12 0.12
C SER A 158 2.22 -23.47 -0.20
N SER A 159 2.35 -24.32 0.79
CA SER A 159 2.74 -25.72 0.58
C SER A 159 1.59 -26.45 -0.12
N GLY A 160 1.75 -26.67 -1.42
CA GLY A 160 0.80 -27.46 -2.21
C GLY A 160 -0.05 -26.62 -3.16
N ASN A 161 0.24 -26.71 -4.46
CA ASN A 161 -0.44 -26.12 -5.60
C ASN A 161 -0.54 -24.59 -5.70
N SER A 162 0.50 -24.01 -6.30
CA SER A 162 0.45 -22.81 -7.17
C SER A 162 -0.36 -21.60 -6.68
N GLY A 163 -0.16 -21.11 -5.46
CA GLY A 163 -0.74 -19.85 -5.04
C GLY A 163 0.04 -19.21 -3.90
N TYR A 164 0.73 -18.11 -4.18
CA TYR A 164 1.21 -17.24 -3.12
C TYR A 164 0.03 -16.42 -2.62
N THR A 165 -0.51 -16.73 -1.46
CA THR A 165 -1.47 -15.84 -0.79
C THR A 165 -0.67 -14.68 -0.21
N ARG A 166 -0.74 -13.53 -0.86
CA ARG A 166 -0.12 -12.29 -0.36
C ARG A 166 -1.11 -11.60 0.55
N ALA A 167 -0.82 -11.62 1.84
CA ALA A 167 -1.49 -10.73 2.76
C ALA A 167 -0.91 -9.31 2.58
N PHE A 168 -1.75 -8.28 2.47
CA PHE A 168 -1.27 -6.91 2.32
C PHE A 168 -2.20 -5.86 2.93
N CYS A 169 -1.57 -4.76 3.32
CA CYS A 169 -2.23 -3.56 3.77
C CYS A 169 -1.97 -2.43 2.78
N THR A 170 -3.03 -1.72 2.38
CA THR A 170 -2.95 -0.62 1.41
C THR A 170 -3.45 0.68 2.03
N TRP A 171 -2.65 1.75 1.91
CA TRP A 171 -3.09 3.11 2.21
C TRP A 171 -3.26 3.88 0.91
N LYS A 172 -4.48 4.40 0.70
CA LYS A 172 -4.85 5.17 -0.50
C LYS A 172 -4.70 6.66 -0.23
N MET A 173 -4.13 7.35 -1.20
CA MET A 173 -3.81 8.77 -1.15
C MET A 173 -4.14 9.43 -2.49
N THR A 174 -4.29 10.75 -2.47
CA THR A 174 -4.40 11.56 -3.67
C THR A 174 -3.34 12.66 -3.62
N ALA A 175 -2.61 12.83 -4.71
CA ALA A 175 -1.66 13.92 -4.87
C ALA A 175 -2.40 15.22 -5.19
N LYS A 176 -2.22 16.25 -4.37
CA LYS A 176 -2.78 17.58 -4.58
C LYS A 176 -1.65 18.61 -4.67
N LYS A 177 -1.84 19.63 -5.47
CA LYS A 177 -0.96 20.79 -5.47
C LYS A 177 -1.42 21.73 -4.36
N ASP A 178 -0.51 22.10 -3.51
CA ASP A 178 -0.73 23.15 -2.53
C ASP A 178 -0.66 24.51 -3.22
N ASP A 179 -1.72 25.29 -3.15
CA ASP A 179 -1.87 26.54 -3.89
C ASP A 179 -0.88 27.63 -3.41
N ASN A 180 -0.46 27.57 -2.15
CA ASN A 180 0.45 28.56 -1.55
C ASN A 180 1.91 28.27 -1.85
N THR A 181 2.29 26.99 -1.83
CA THR A 181 3.69 26.57 -1.96
C THR A 181 4.01 25.98 -3.32
N GLY A 182 3.00 25.61 -4.11
CA GLY A 182 3.14 24.90 -5.37
C GLY A 182 3.62 23.46 -5.23
N LYS A 183 3.83 22.98 -4.00
CA LYS A 183 4.33 21.63 -3.72
C LYS A 183 3.21 20.58 -3.81
N ILE A 184 3.60 19.34 -4.10
CA ILE A 184 2.67 18.21 -4.07
C ILE A 184 2.51 17.75 -2.60
N THR A 185 1.28 17.71 -2.14
CA THR A 185 0.86 17.14 -0.86
C THR A 185 0.07 15.87 -1.11
N LEU A 186 0.08 14.95 -0.14
CA LEU A 186 -0.66 13.68 -0.18
C LEU A 186 -1.78 13.72 0.87
N VAL A 187 -3.00 13.45 0.43
CA VAL A 187 -4.19 13.46 1.28
C VAL A 187 -5.04 12.20 1.13
#